data_9f20fa71e145932bb01e6d0abcd8c2c2
#
_entry.id   9f20fa71e145932bb01e6d0abcd8c2c2
#
_cell.length_a   1.000
_cell.length_b   1.000
_cell.length_c   1.000
_cell.angle_alpha   90.00
_cell.angle_beta   90.00
_cell.angle_gamma   90.00
#
_symmetry.space_group_name_H-M   'P 1'
#
loop_
_entity.id
_entity.type
_entity.pdbx_description
1 polymer ?
#
loop_
_entity_poly.entity_id
_entity_poly.type
_entity_poly.pdbx_seq_one_letter_code
_entity_poly.pdbx_strand_id
1 'polypeptide(L)'
;MSQNQPPPSSHAIFEAEALSHIRHELRTPLNQIIGYSEMLEEDAVDAGQDALVPDLQKIQKAARNLDGLIQTHLGTHVLGALDAVIADDEVHQSAAGEARQPVGFAIPDADDAAEVHLTQLCGHVLAVDDNESNRDMLSRRLLRHGLTVEVAVNGIDALAQLEAKSFDLVLLDIMMPEMDGYEVLKRMKASDNLRHIPVVMISALDELESVVRCIEAGAEDYLSKPFNPTLLRARIGACLEKKALRDQEQEYLATIETTQKRLKRELDDATTYVRSILPEPETKPYPIDWVYTPSTELGGDAFGYHWIDDDHFAMYLLDVCGHGVGASLLSVAAINVMRNGSIAQTDFRDPAQVLTRLNNMFLMERQNNMYFTLWYGVFQKSTRKLTFSGGGHPPSLLYTGDIDGGEPVLQELHRGGLPIGALEDVPYGANTVDVPADARLLILCDGTYEIELPEGGMLGLDGLTEFIRPRVASPTLLTDITEWIRTFHGDGPLEDDFSLVRVHLC
;
A
#
# COMPACT_ATOMS: atom_id res chain seq x y z
N MET A 1 -47.11 2.87 -42.95
CA MET A 1 -47.75 4.19 -42.93
C MET A 1 -47.57 4.72 -41.51
N SER A 2 -46.56 5.53 -41.33
CA SER A 2 -46.20 6.15 -40.05
C SER A 2 -47.15 7.35 -39.83
N GLN A 3 -48.02 7.28 -38.85
CA GLN A 3 -48.82 8.46 -38.45
C GLN A 3 -48.02 9.28 -37.43
N ASN A 4 -47.60 10.44 -37.87
CA ASN A 4 -47.08 11.54 -37.07
C ASN A 4 -48.18 12.00 -36.10
N GLN A 5 -48.02 11.79 -34.81
CA GLN A 5 -48.76 12.50 -33.78
C GLN A 5 -48.26 13.95 -33.70
N PRO A 6 -49.10 14.96 -33.58
CA PRO A 6 -48.67 16.34 -33.42
C PRO A 6 -48.04 16.50 -32.00
N PRO A 7 -47.01 17.33 -31.87
CA PRO A 7 -46.42 17.65 -30.56
C PRO A 7 -47.47 18.30 -29.64
N PRO A 8 -47.37 18.09 -28.29
CA PRO A 8 -48.33 18.70 -27.35
C PRO A 8 -48.38 20.21 -27.57
N SER A 9 -49.56 20.77 -27.51
CA SER A 9 -49.77 22.20 -27.75
C SER A 9 -48.96 23.00 -26.70
N SER A 10 -48.30 24.07 -27.12
CA SER A 10 -47.53 24.98 -26.25
C SER A 10 -48.34 25.50 -25.04
N HIS A 11 -49.67 25.41 -25.09
CA HIS A 11 -50.60 25.78 -24.02
C HIS A 11 -50.60 24.75 -22.88
N ALA A 12 -50.51 23.45 -23.16
CA ALA A 12 -50.47 22.38 -22.14
C ALA A 12 -49.15 22.37 -21.38
N ILE A 13 -48.02 22.67 -22.05
CA ILE A 13 -46.71 22.79 -21.42
C ILE A 13 -46.69 24.00 -20.48
N PHE A 14 -47.25 25.13 -20.88
CA PHE A 14 -47.28 26.35 -20.06
C PHE A 14 -48.21 26.21 -18.85
N GLU A 15 -49.33 25.49 -18.97
CA GLU A 15 -50.20 25.17 -17.80
C GLU A 15 -49.52 24.20 -16.82
N ALA A 16 -48.78 23.22 -17.29
CA ALA A 16 -48.05 22.29 -16.45
C ALA A 16 -46.90 22.98 -15.67
N GLU A 17 -46.14 23.86 -16.30
CA GLU A 17 -45.11 24.69 -15.66
C GLU A 17 -45.71 25.67 -14.64
N ALA A 18 -46.82 26.33 -14.97
CA ALA A 18 -47.50 27.24 -14.03
C ALA A 18 -48.05 26.50 -12.81
N LEU A 19 -48.64 25.31 -12.96
CA LEU A 19 -49.12 24.48 -11.84
C LEU A 19 -47.96 23.92 -10.99
N SER A 20 -46.84 23.59 -11.62
CA SER A 20 -45.62 23.17 -10.89
C SER A 20 -45.06 24.30 -10.04
N HIS A 21 -45.01 25.52 -10.60
CA HIS A 21 -44.58 26.71 -9.87
C HIS A 21 -45.52 27.03 -8.67
N ILE A 22 -46.83 27.00 -8.87
CA ILE A 22 -47.82 27.24 -7.81
C ILE A 22 -47.70 26.16 -6.71
N ARG A 23 -47.51 24.90 -7.07
CA ARG A 23 -47.23 23.83 -6.06
C ARG A 23 -46.01 24.15 -5.23
N HIS A 24 -44.93 24.55 -5.87
CA HIS A 24 -43.69 24.88 -5.17
C HIS A 24 -43.87 26.07 -4.21
N GLU A 25 -44.56 27.13 -4.68
CA GLU A 25 -44.83 28.30 -3.84
C GLU A 25 -45.77 28.03 -2.66
N LEU A 26 -46.71 27.09 -2.79
CA LEU A 26 -47.58 26.70 -1.68
C LEU A 26 -46.91 25.71 -0.70
N ARG A 27 -46.03 24.84 -1.19
CA ARG A 27 -45.30 23.87 -0.37
C ARG A 27 -44.24 24.53 0.52
N THR A 28 -43.62 25.59 0.04
CA THR A 28 -42.56 26.26 0.79
C THR A 28 -43.05 26.76 2.17
N PRO A 29 -44.09 27.59 2.27
CA PRO A 29 -44.59 28.02 3.57
C PRO A 29 -45.16 26.88 4.41
N LEU A 30 -45.76 25.87 3.77
CA LEU A 30 -46.31 24.72 4.48
C LEU A 30 -45.22 23.87 5.13
N ASN A 31 -44.12 23.62 4.43
CA ASN A 31 -42.96 22.94 4.97
C ASN A 31 -42.31 23.72 6.14
N GLN A 32 -42.33 25.05 6.08
CA GLN A 32 -41.89 25.90 7.17
C GLN A 32 -42.77 25.72 8.42
N ILE A 33 -44.10 25.72 8.24
CA ILE A 33 -45.04 25.49 9.36
C ILE A 33 -44.81 24.11 9.99
N ILE A 34 -44.64 23.07 9.18
CA ILE A 34 -44.33 21.71 9.68
C ILE A 34 -43.01 21.74 10.42
N GLY A 35 -41.94 22.24 9.83
CA GLY A 35 -40.60 22.24 10.41
C GLY A 35 -40.51 23.04 11.72
N TYR A 36 -41.08 24.23 11.78
CA TYR A 36 -41.09 25.00 13.02
C TYR A 36 -41.97 24.37 14.12
N SER A 37 -43.12 23.79 13.76
CA SER A 37 -43.96 23.10 14.75
C SER A 37 -43.34 21.85 15.30
N GLU A 38 -42.57 21.08 14.51
CA GLU A 38 -41.78 19.96 14.97
C GLU A 38 -40.65 20.41 15.92
N MET A 39 -39.96 21.48 15.57
CA MET A 39 -38.91 22.02 16.42
C MET A 39 -39.44 22.57 17.75
N LEU A 40 -40.56 23.27 17.71
CA LEU A 40 -41.22 23.75 18.94
C LEU A 40 -41.75 22.61 19.81
N GLU A 41 -42.18 21.48 19.21
CA GLU A 41 -42.59 20.28 19.97
C GLU A 41 -41.38 19.67 20.70
N GLU A 42 -40.25 19.53 20.02
CA GLU A 42 -38.98 19.08 20.61
C GLU A 42 -38.56 20.03 21.75
N ASP A 43 -38.59 21.36 21.52
CA ASP A 43 -38.27 22.37 22.56
C ASP A 43 -39.21 22.31 23.74
N ALA A 44 -40.51 22.07 23.51
CA ALA A 44 -41.50 21.94 24.59
C ALA A 44 -41.28 20.69 25.45
N VAL A 45 -40.90 19.56 24.82
CA VAL A 45 -40.56 18.31 25.55
C VAL A 45 -39.29 18.54 26.37
N ASP A 46 -38.24 19.09 25.80
CA ASP A 46 -36.97 19.35 26.50
C ASP A 46 -37.12 20.33 27.66
N ALA A 47 -38.03 21.30 27.53
CA ALA A 47 -38.33 22.28 28.58
C ALA A 47 -39.37 21.79 29.59
N GLY A 48 -39.90 20.56 29.48
CA GLY A 48 -40.94 20.03 30.35
C GLY A 48 -42.32 20.73 30.21
N GLN A 49 -42.57 21.32 29.02
CA GLN A 49 -43.82 22.03 28.70
C GLN A 49 -44.80 21.13 27.95
N ASP A 50 -45.06 19.94 28.46
CA ASP A 50 -45.86 18.88 27.82
C ASP A 50 -47.30 19.32 27.45
N ALA A 51 -47.81 20.39 28.05
CA ALA A 51 -49.15 20.92 27.75
C ALA A 51 -49.21 21.51 26.30
N LEU A 52 -48.10 21.91 25.70
CA LEU A 52 -48.06 22.50 24.35
C LEU A 52 -47.96 21.42 23.25
N VAL A 53 -47.46 20.25 23.58
CA VAL A 53 -47.17 19.16 22.63
C VAL A 53 -48.44 18.75 21.82
N PRO A 54 -49.63 18.53 22.44
CA PRO A 54 -50.81 18.15 21.68
C PRO A 54 -51.29 19.21 20.67
N ASP A 55 -51.08 20.49 20.96
CA ASP A 55 -51.51 21.56 20.09
C ASP A 55 -50.53 21.74 18.88
N LEU A 56 -49.23 21.56 19.12
CA LEU A 56 -48.22 21.52 18.08
C LEU A 56 -48.43 20.34 17.10
N GLN A 57 -48.77 19.16 17.67
CA GLN A 57 -49.13 17.98 16.86
C GLN A 57 -50.34 18.18 16.01
N LYS A 58 -51.33 18.93 16.49
CA LYS A 58 -52.52 19.31 15.68
C LYS A 58 -52.13 20.22 14.52
N ILE A 59 -51.25 21.20 14.75
CA ILE A 59 -50.73 22.09 13.70
C ILE A 59 -49.97 21.27 12.62
N GLN A 60 -49.12 20.38 13.03
CA GLN A 60 -48.38 19.50 12.09
C GLN A 60 -49.33 18.63 11.26
N LYS A 61 -50.32 18.01 11.95
CA LYS A 61 -51.31 17.19 11.25
C LYS A 61 -52.14 17.98 10.25
N ALA A 62 -52.57 19.20 10.59
CA ALA A 62 -53.29 20.07 9.70
C ALA A 62 -52.46 20.49 8.48
N ALA A 63 -51.18 20.81 8.70
CA ALA A 63 -50.23 21.18 7.63
C ALA A 63 -49.93 20.00 6.71
N ARG A 64 -49.71 18.79 7.22
CA ARG A 64 -49.51 17.57 6.43
C ARG A 64 -50.75 17.21 5.61
N ASN A 65 -51.96 17.39 6.19
CA ASN A 65 -53.21 17.19 5.46
C ASN A 65 -53.32 18.18 4.25
N LEU A 66 -52.92 19.44 4.46
CA LEU A 66 -52.98 20.44 3.42
C LEU A 66 -51.95 20.13 2.30
N ASP A 67 -50.74 19.62 2.66
CA ASP A 67 -49.77 19.15 1.66
C ASP A 67 -50.33 17.98 0.84
N GLY A 68 -50.98 17.01 1.49
CA GLY A 68 -51.65 15.91 0.80
C GLY A 68 -52.77 16.38 -0.18
N LEU A 69 -53.55 17.40 0.20
CA LEU A 69 -54.56 17.99 -0.70
C LEU A 69 -53.94 18.73 -1.88
N ILE A 70 -52.83 19.42 -1.67
CA ILE A 70 -52.07 20.08 -2.74
C ILE A 70 -51.52 19.02 -3.71
N GLN A 71 -50.97 17.92 -3.22
CA GLN A 71 -50.48 16.82 -4.06
C GLN A 71 -51.62 16.18 -4.86
N THR A 72 -52.76 15.90 -4.22
CA THR A 72 -53.87 15.21 -4.86
C THR A 72 -54.59 16.08 -5.88
N HIS A 73 -54.81 17.34 -5.58
CA HIS A 73 -55.64 18.22 -6.46
C HIS A 73 -54.84 18.98 -7.52
N LEU A 74 -53.57 19.30 -7.24
CA LEU A 74 -52.69 19.93 -8.22
C LEU A 74 -51.78 18.91 -8.98
N GLY A 75 -51.74 17.63 -8.53
CA GLY A 75 -51.05 16.54 -9.20
C GLY A 75 -51.89 15.82 -10.26
N THR A 76 -53.19 15.61 -10.02
CA THR A 76 -54.07 14.84 -10.91
C THR A 76 -54.38 15.53 -12.24
N HIS A 77 -54.27 16.85 -12.35
CA HIS A 77 -54.42 17.53 -13.64
C HIS A 77 -53.30 17.25 -14.64
N VAL A 78 -52.13 16.85 -14.20
CA VAL A 78 -51.00 16.48 -15.08
C VAL A 78 -51.10 15.01 -15.48
N LEU A 79 -51.50 14.12 -14.57
CA LEU A 79 -51.69 12.67 -14.85
C LEU A 79 -52.90 12.44 -15.79
N GLY A 80 -53.99 13.17 -15.65
CA GLY A 80 -55.14 13.04 -16.58
C GLY A 80 -54.84 13.43 -18.04
N ALA A 81 -53.83 14.23 -18.29
CA ALA A 81 -53.33 14.53 -19.62
C ALA A 81 -52.32 13.48 -20.15
N LEU A 82 -51.61 12.79 -19.25
CA LEU A 82 -50.67 11.70 -19.61
C LEU A 82 -51.39 10.35 -19.78
N ASP A 83 -52.37 10.02 -18.93
CA ASP A 83 -53.15 8.75 -19.02
C ASP A 83 -53.98 8.67 -20.29
N ALA A 84 -54.38 9.80 -20.88
CA ALA A 84 -55.02 9.82 -22.19
C ALA A 84 -54.09 9.47 -23.35
N VAL A 85 -52.76 9.49 -23.13
CA VAL A 85 -51.73 9.15 -24.15
C VAL A 85 -51.24 7.69 -23.98
N ILE A 86 -51.38 7.11 -22.80
CA ILE A 86 -50.86 5.75 -22.49
C ILE A 86 -51.92 4.65 -22.67
N ALA A 87 -53.21 5.00 -22.70
CA ALA A 87 -54.30 4.00 -22.76
C ALA A 87 -54.49 3.28 -24.11
N ASP A 88 -53.63 3.51 -25.11
CA ASP A 88 -53.76 2.89 -26.44
C ASP A 88 -52.69 1.83 -26.78
N ASP A 89 -51.84 1.41 -25.83
CA ASP A 89 -50.71 0.48 -26.12
C ASP A 89 -50.70 -0.84 -25.31
N GLU A 90 -51.77 -1.19 -24.60
CA GLU A 90 -51.90 -2.51 -23.91
C GLU A 90 -52.85 -3.45 -24.64
N VAL A 91 -52.45 -3.95 -25.80
CA VAL A 91 -52.86 -5.29 -26.27
C VAL A 91 -51.66 -5.99 -26.91
N HIS A 92 -51.16 -6.94 -26.19
CA HIS A 92 -50.38 -8.13 -26.51
C HIS A 92 -49.11 -8.30 -25.69
N GLN A 93 -49.18 -9.06 -24.63
CA GLN A 93 -48.49 -10.39 -24.55
C GLN A 93 -48.67 -11.02 -23.14
N SER A 94 -49.48 -12.03 -23.10
CA SER A 94 -49.51 -13.02 -22.04
C SER A 94 -48.41 -14.04 -22.28
N ALA A 95 -47.56 -14.32 -21.27
CA ALA A 95 -47.08 -15.68 -20.95
C ALA A 95 -46.19 -15.68 -19.71
N ALA A 96 -46.71 -16.32 -18.68
CA ALA A 96 -46.06 -17.21 -17.70
C ALA A 96 -44.60 -16.97 -17.29
N GLY A 97 -44.40 -16.70 -15.99
CA GLY A 97 -43.10 -16.79 -15.31
C GLY A 97 -43.22 -16.51 -13.80
N GLU A 98 -43.19 -17.55 -13.05
CA GLU A 98 -43.32 -17.73 -11.59
C GLU A 98 -42.94 -16.53 -10.71
N ALA A 99 -43.88 -16.21 -9.82
CA ALA A 99 -43.72 -15.26 -8.72
C ALA A 99 -42.68 -15.77 -7.68
N ARG A 100 -41.54 -15.11 -7.59
CA ARG A 100 -40.68 -15.16 -6.42
C ARG A 100 -41.26 -14.23 -5.35
N GLN A 101 -41.67 -14.82 -4.23
CA GLN A 101 -42.09 -14.11 -3.03
C GLN A 101 -40.98 -13.16 -2.54
N PRO A 102 -41.32 -11.92 -2.10
CA PRO A 102 -40.35 -11.06 -1.43
C PRO A 102 -40.02 -11.65 -0.07
N VAL A 103 -38.75 -11.81 0.20
CA VAL A 103 -38.21 -12.14 1.52
C VAL A 103 -38.57 -10.99 2.47
N GLY A 104 -39.55 -11.22 3.32
CA GLY A 104 -39.92 -10.29 4.37
C GLY A 104 -38.77 -10.17 5.38
N PHE A 105 -38.14 -9.01 5.44
CA PHE A 105 -37.37 -8.64 6.62
C PHE A 105 -38.38 -8.41 7.76
N ALA A 106 -38.38 -9.30 8.75
CA ALA A 106 -39.09 -9.09 9.98
C ALA A 106 -38.48 -7.87 10.68
N ILE A 107 -39.28 -6.85 10.88
CA ILE A 107 -38.98 -5.75 11.79
C ILE A 107 -39.04 -6.34 13.20
N PRO A 108 -37.97 -6.27 14.01
CA PRO A 108 -38.03 -6.68 15.41
C PRO A 108 -38.99 -5.79 16.16
N ASP A 109 -39.81 -6.40 17.02
CA ASP A 109 -40.77 -5.72 17.88
C ASP A 109 -40.09 -4.65 18.76
N ALA A 110 -40.80 -3.55 18.97
CA ALA A 110 -40.36 -2.30 19.56
C ALA A 110 -40.15 -2.33 21.10
N ASP A 111 -39.68 -3.42 21.67
CA ASP A 111 -39.48 -3.56 23.13
C ASP A 111 -38.02 -3.84 23.56
N ASP A 112 -37.06 -3.88 22.63
CA ASP A 112 -35.65 -3.80 22.99
C ASP A 112 -35.09 -2.42 22.55
N ALA A 113 -35.48 -1.40 23.31
CA ALA A 113 -34.78 -0.12 23.29
C ALA A 113 -33.40 -0.31 23.95
N ALA A 114 -32.47 -0.93 23.21
CA ALA A 114 -31.07 -0.72 23.46
C ALA A 114 -30.85 0.80 23.44
N GLU A 115 -30.39 1.36 24.54
CA GLU A 115 -29.87 2.71 24.66
C GLU A 115 -28.86 2.91 23.49
N VAL A 116 -29.37 3.49 22.41
CA VAL A 116 -28.50 4.02 21.37
C VAL A 116 -27.74 5.13 22.07
N HIS A 117 -26.51 4.85 22.46
CA HIS A 117 -25.58 5.87 22.90
C HIS A 117 -25.62 6.98 21.83
N LEU A 118 -26.19 8.11 22.23
CA LEU A 118 -26.24 9.34 21.46
C LEU A 118 -24.80 9.82 21.24
N THR A 119 -24.11 9.20 20.32
CA THR A 119 -22.79 9.70 19.88
C THR A 119 -23.03 11.08 19.28
N GLN A 120 -22.54 12.08 19.99
CA GLN A 120 -22.54 13.46 19.55
C GLN A 120 -21.79 13.52 18.23
N LEU A 121 -22.44 14.00 17.18
CA LEU A 121 -21.78 14.17 15.87
C LEU A 121 -20.75 15.29 16.00
N CYS A 122 -19.57 15.10 15.42
CA CYS A 122 -18.53 16.12 15.35
C CYS A 122 -18.22 16.41 13.89
N GLY A 123 -18.13 17.68 13.54
CA GLY A 123 -17.80 18.11 12.18
C GLY A 123 -18.24 19.52 11.89
N HIS A 124 -17.64 20.10 10.84
CA HIS A 124 -17.92 21.45 10.34
C HIS A 124 -18.75 21.34 9.05
N VAL A 125 -19.98 21.79 9.10
CA VAL A 125 -20.98 21.63 8.03
C VAL A 125 -21.32 22.97 7.40
N LEU A 126 -21.32 23.03 6.07
CA LEU A 126 -21.84 24.17 5.32
C LEU A 126 -23.28 23.85 4.87
N ALA A 127 -24.24 24.65 5.31
CA ALA A 127 -25.64 24.57 4.88
C ALA A 127 -25.95 25.64 3.85
N VAL A 128 -26.31 25.23 2.63
CA VAL A 128 -26.54 26.10 1.49
C VAL A 128 -28.00 26.02 1.06
N ASP A 129 -28.74 27.11 1.22
CA ASP A 129 -30.14 27.21 0.81
C ASP A 129 -30.44 28.70 0.61
N ASP A 130 -31.21 29.10 -0.41
CA ASP A 130 -31.53 30.51 -0.69
C ASP A 130 -32.57 31.07 0.30
N ASN A 131 -33.39 30.19 0.89
CA ASN A 131 -34.41 30.55 1.86
C ASN A 131 -33.86 30.67 3.29
N GLU A 132 -33.97 31.87 3.89
CA GLU A 132 -33.51 32.17 5.23
C GLU A 132 -34.11 31.24 6.30
N SER A 133 -35.40 30.93 6.21
CA SER A 133 -36.08 30.03 7.18
C SER A 133 -35.57 28.61 7.11
N ASN A 134 -35.22 28.11 5.92
CA ASN A 134 -34.64 26.81 5.75
C ASN A 134 -33.22 26.75 6.35
N ARG A 135 -32.40 27.79 6.09
CA ARG A 135 -31.05 27.91 6.69
C ARG A 135 -31.12 27.95 8.22
N ASP A 136 -32.04 28.74 8.79
CA ASP A 136 -32.21 28.84 10.26
C ASP A 136 -32.61 27.48 10.84
N MET A 137 -33.58 26.82 10.24
CA MET A 137 -34.07 25.51 10.70
C MET A 137 -32.97 24.44 10.63
N LEU A 138 -32.25 24.34 9.49
CA LEU A 138 -31.13 23.41 9.32
C LEU A 138 -30.04 23.68 10.35
N SER A 139 -29.61 24.95 10.47
CA SER A 139 -28.55 25.33 11.41
C SER A 139 -28.89 24.94 12.84
N ARG A 140 -30.09 25.24 13.32
CA ARG A 140 -30.51 24.88 14.68
C ARG A 140 -30.53 23.37 14.93
N ARG A 141 -31.03 22.59 13.97
CA ARG A 141 -31.05 21.14 14.06
C ARG A 141 -29.65 20.55 14.10
N LEU A 142 -28.75 21.03 13.25
CA LEU A 142 -27.36 20.56 13.21
C LEU A 142 -26.58 20.92 14.48
N LEU A 143 -26.74 22.16 14.98
CA LEU A 143 -26.13 22.63 16.21
C LEU A 143 -26.55 21.79 17.42
N ARG A 144 -27.83 21.37 17.50
CA ARG A 144 -28.32 20.46 18.57
C ARG A 144 -27.63 19.10 18.54
N HIS A 145 -27.21 18.65 17.39
CA HIS A 145 -26.45 17.38 17.25
C HIS A 145 -24.94 17.51 17.50
N GLY A 146 -24.47 18.71 17.92
CA GLY A 146 -23.06 18.95 18.27
C GLY A 146 -22.17 19.37 17.10
N LEU A 147 -22.75 19.63 15.92
CA LEU A 147 -22.04 20.06 14.74
C LEU A 147 -21.75 21.57 14.78
N THR A 148 -20.64 21.99 14.18
CA THR A 148 -20.39 23.39 13.85
C THR A 148 -20.98 23.69 12.49
N VAL A 149 -21.75 24.79 12.36
CA VAL A 149 -22.51 25.07 11.15
C VAL A 149 -22.20 26.47 10.64
N GLU A 150 -21.87 26.58 9.36
CA GLU A 150 -21.89 27.83 8.62
C GLU A 150 -22.97 27.77 7.54
N VAL A 151 -23.44 28.94 7.10
CA VAL A 151 -24.51 29.04 6.11
C VAL A 151 -24.06 29.82 4.91
N ALA A 152 -24.54 29.44 3.72
CA ALA A 152 -24.39 30.18 2.49
C ALA A 152 -25.76 30.45 1.85
N VAL A 153 -25.89 31.61 1.25
CA VAL A 153 -27.20 32.10 0.73
C VAL A 153 -27.46 31.74 -0.73
N ASN A 154 -26.44 31.32 -1.46
CA ASN A 154 -26.51 30.86 -2.85
C ASN A 154 -25.26 30.04 -3.21
N GLY A 155 -25.18 29.50 -4.44
CA GLY A 155 -24.06 28.71 -4.90
C GLY A 155 -22.73 29.45 -5.02
N ILE A 156 -22.75 30.75 -5.30
CA ILE A 156 -21.54 31.58 -5.42
C ILE A 156 -20.91 31.79 -4.05
N ASP A 157 -21.74 32.15 -3.05
CA ASP A 157 -21.32 32.32 -1.66
C ASP A 157 -20.77 30.97 -1.09
N ALA A 158 -21.44 29.86 -1.41
CA ALA A 158 -20.99 28.53 -1.00
C ALA A 158 -19.59 28.22 -1.53
N LEU A 159 -19.30 28.42 -2.79
CA LEU A 159 -17.98 28.18 -3.39
C LEU A 159 -16.92 29.09 -2.79
N ALA A 160 -17.23 30.38 -2.55
CA ALA A 160 -16.30 31.31 -1.91
C ALA A 160 -15.93 30.88 -0.48
N GLN A 161 -16.90 30.39 0.31
CA GLN A 161 -16.65 29.88 1.65
C GLN A 161 -15.84 28.56 1.62
N LEU A 162 -16.13 27.65 0.69
CA LEU A 162 -15.41 26.39 0.49
C LEU A 162 -13.93 26.59 0.08
N GLU A 163 -13.63 27.68 -0.66
CA GLU A 163 -12.26 28.04 -1.00
C GLU A 163 -11.51 28.66 0.19
N ALA A 164 -12.23 29.34 1.09
CA ALA A 164 -11.64 30.08 2.21
C ALA A 164 -11.47 29.23 3.47
N LYS A 165 -12.29 28.17 3.65
CA LYS A 165 -12.38 27.39 4.88
C LYS A 165 -12.55 25.90 4.56
N SER A 166 -12.17 25.05 5.52
CA SER A 166 -12.38 23.61 5.44
C SER A 166 -13.72 23.20 6.03
N PHE A 167 -14.43 22.33 5.35
CA PHE A 167 -15.68 21.75 5.78
C PHE A 167 -15.64 20.22 5.71
N ASP A 168 -16.39 19.59 6.61
CA ASP A 168 -16.49 18.12 6.67
C ASP A 168 -17.67 17.58 5.87
N LEU A 169 -18.68 18.43 5.62
CA LEU A 169 -19.88 18.08 4.86
C LEU A 169 -20.51 19.33 4.30
N VAL A 170 -21.12 19.22 3.12
CA VAL A 170 -21.99 20.27 2.53
C VAL A 170 -23.41 19.74 2.39
N LEU A 171 -24.36 20.46 2.94
CA LEU A 171 -25.79 20.30 2.68
C LEU A 171 -26.18 21.33 1.63
N LEU A 172 -26.62 20.90 0.45
CA LEU A 172 -26.75 21.75 -0.71
C LEU A 172 -28.14 21.67 -1.32
N ASP A 173 -28.87 22.79 -1.28
CA ASP A 173 -30.13 22.89 -2.00
C ASP A 173 -29.92 22.87 -3.52
N ILE A 174 -30.76 22.17 -4.23
CA ILE A 174 -30.74 22.11 -5.70
C ILE A 174 -31.23 23.40 -6.31
N MET A 175 -32.35 23.92 -5.82
CA MET A 175 -33.05 25.02 -6.44
C MET A 175 -32.67 26.35 -5.82
N MET A 176 -31.64 26.99 -6.36
CA MET A 176 -31.18 28.31 -5.91
C MET A 176 -31.04 29.30 -7.09
N PRO A 177 -31.26 30.59 -6.87
CA PRO A 177 -31.03 31.60 -7.88
C PRO A 177 -29.55 31.77 -8.20
N GLU A 178 -29.21 32.30 -9.37
CA GLU A 178 -27.91 32.63 -9.91
C GLU A 178 -27.06 31.39 -10.23
N MET A 179 -26.88 30.44 -9.28
CA MET A 179 -26.15 29.21 -9.45
C MET A 179 -26.89 28.10 -8.70
N ASP A 180 -27.36 27.11 -9.42
CA ASP A 180 -28.06 25.96 -8.85
C ASP A 180 -27.10 24.99 -8.15
N GLY A 181 -27.64 24.07 -7.31
CA GLY A 181 -26.86 23.11 -6.56
C GLY A 181 -26.12 22.10 -7.44
N TYR A 182 -26.61 21.78 -8.63
CA TYR A 182 -25.91 20.88 -9.56
C TYR A 182 -24.63 21.51 -10.09
N GLU A 183 -24.67 22.79 -10.43
CA GLU A 183 -23.47 23.49 -10.91
C GLU A 183 -22.42 23.64 -9.79
N VAL A 184 -22.85 23.90 -8.55
CA VAL A 184 -21.97 23.92 -7.38
C VAL A 184 -21.32 22.56 -7.19
N LEU A 185 -22.10 21.46 -7.16
CA LEU A 185 -21.60 20.09 -7.02
C LEU A 185 -20.59 19.75 -8.11
N LYS A 186 -20.90 20.08 -9.37
CA LYS A 186 -20.03 19.84 -10.51
C LYS A 186 -18.68 20.55 -10.35
N ARG A 187 -18.68 21.81 -9.91
CA ARG A 187 -17.46 22.58 -9.66
C ARG A 187 -16.65 22.02 -8.49
N MET A 188 -17.31 21.62 -7.41
CA MET A 188 -16.66 20.95 -6.29
C MET A 188 -15.96 19.66 -6.73
N LYS A 189 -16.66 18.82 -7.51
CA LYS A 189 -16.10 17.52 -7.96
C LYS A 189 -15.02 17.67 -9.03
N ALA A 190 -14.99 18.78 -9.75
CA ALA A 190 -13.92 19.12 -10.69
C ALA A 190 -12.67 19.71 -10.01
N SER A 191 -12.76 20.18 -8.76
CA SER A 191 -11.67 20.78 -8.00
C SER A 191 -10.94 19.72 -7.17
N ASP A 192 -9.61 19.62 -7.31
CA ASP A 192 -8.79 18.71 -6.54
C ASP A 192 -8.88 18.99 -5.03
N ASN A 193 -9.06 20.24 -4.64
CA ASN A 193 -9.15 20.67 -3.25
C ASN A 193 -10.52 20.44 -2.62
N LEU A 194 -11.60 20.34 -3.41
CA LEU A 194 -12.97 20.26 -2.90
C LEU A 194 -13.66 18.92 -3.17
N ARG A 195 -13.18 18.13 -4.13
CA ARG A 195 -13.82 16.88 -4.56
C ARG A 195 -13.97 15.83 -3.45
N HIS A 196 -13.11 15.89 -2.43
CA HIS A 196 -13.12 14.95 -1.31
C HIS A 196 -14.22 15.27 -0.28
N ILE A 197 -14.77 16.50 -0.30
CA ILE A 197 -15.82 16.91 0.63
C ILE A 197 -17.13 16.22 0.22
N PRO A 198 -17.77 15.45 1.13
CA PRO A 198 -19.06 14.85 0.85
C PRO A 198 -20.15 15.94 0.72
N VAL A 199 -21.05 15.75 -0.25
CA VAL A 199 -22.17 16.64 -0.49
C VAL A 199 -23.46 15.84 -0.39
N VAL A 200 -24.35 16.29 0.48
CA VAL A 200 -25.73 15.79 0.56
C VAL A 200 -26.65 16.82 -0.11
N MET A 201 -27.27 16.39 -1.21
CA MET A 201 -28.19 17.25 -1.94
C MET A 201 -29.54 17.33 -1.24
N ILE A 202 -30.14 18.50 -1.24
CA ILE A 202 -31.46 18.74 -0.63
C ILE A 202 -32.44 19.19 -1.72
N SER A 203 -33.63 18.58 -1.78
CA SER A 203 -34.60 18.92 -2.82
C SER A 203 -36.05 18.78 -2.33
N ALA A 204 -36.95 19.57 -2.95
CA ALA A 204 -38.38 19.40 -2.80
C ALA A 204 -38.96 18.36 -3.76
N LEU A 205 -38.17 17.83 -4.69
CA LEU A 205 -38.59 16.92 -5.76
C LEU A 205 -38.37 15.47 -5.32
N ASP A 206 -39.45 14.71 -5.17
CA ASP A 206 -39.46 13.27 -4.90
C ASP A 206 -39.29 12.42 -6.19
N GLU A 207 -38.93 13.04 -7.32
CA GLU A 207 -38.78 12.33 -8.58
C GLU A 207 -37.49 11.52 -8.58
N LEU A 208 -37.63 10.23 -8.85
CA LEU A 208 -36.52 9.25 -8.90
C LEU A 208 -35.40 9.71 -9.85
N GLU A 209 -35.74 10.39 -10.94
CA GLU A 209 -34.79 10.94 -11.90
C GLU A 209 -33.85 12.00 -11.28
N SER A 210 -34.38 12.86 -10.40
CA SER A 210 -33.58 13.88 -9.70
C SER A 210 -32.60 13.29 -8.72
N VAL A 211 -32.99 12.23 -8.02
CA VAL A 211 -32.10 11.47 -7.11
C VAL A 211 -30.95 10.82 -7.90
N VAL A 212 -31.27 10.14 -9.01
CA VAL A 212 -30.26 9.50 -9.87
C VAL A 212 -29.27 10.54 -10.40
N ARG A 213 -29.76 11.68 -10.91
CA ARG A 213 -28.89 12.77 -11.38
C ARG A 213 -27.95 13.32 -10.31
N CYS A 214 -28.42 13.44 -9.06
CA CYS A 214 -27.56 13.88 -7.94
C CYS A 214 -26.41 12.89 -7.70
N ILE A 215 -26.72 11.61 -7.63
CA ILE A 215 -25.70 10.56 -7.38
C ILE A 215 -24.73 10.45 -8.56
N GLU A 216 -25.22 10.47 -9.80
CA GLU A 216 -24.37 10.46 -11.01
C GLU A 216 -23.45 11.69 -11.10
N ALA A 217 -23.91 12.84 -10.59
CA ALA A 217 -23.09 14.06 -10.49
C ALA A 217 -22.05 13.99 -9.37
N GLY A 218 -22.06 12.93 -8.55
CA GLY A 218 -21.07 12.70 -7.49
C GLY A 218 -21.50 13.18 -6.10
N ALA A 219 -22.80 13.38 -5.87
CA ALA A 219 -23.30 13.59 -4.52
C ALA A 219 -23.12 12.32 -3.67
N GLU A 220 -22.82 12.48 -2.39
CA GLU A 220 -22.67 11.36 -1.46
C GLU A 220 -24.04 10.79 -1.07
N ASP A 221 -25.04 11.66 -0.93
CA ASP A 221 -26.41 11.30 -0.58
C ASP A 221 -27.41 12.40 -0.99
N TYR A 222 -28.68 12.14 -0.72
CA TYR A 222 -29.81 13.00 -1.05
C TYR A 222 -30.83 13.04 0.11
N LEU A 223 -31.49 14.19 0.31
CA LEU A 223 -32.54 14.40 1.30
C LEU A 223 -33.72 15.15 0.69
N SER A 224 -34.93 14.64 0.88
CA SER A 224 -36.17 15.31 0.48
C SER A 224 -36.64 16.33 1.49
N LYS A 225 -37.18 17.46 1.02
CA LYS A 225 -37.95 18.42 1.84
C LYS A 225 -39.42 17.97 1.87
N PRO A 226 -40.10 17.94 3.03
CA PRO A 226 -39.66 18.35 4.38
C PRO A 226 -38.72 17.33 5.02
N PHE A 227 -37.74 17.82 5.80
CA PHE A 227 -36.73 16.96 6.42
C PHE A 227 -37.30 16.12 7.56
N ASN A 228 -37.17 14.83 7.49
CA ASN A 228 -37.33 13.97 8.65
C ASN A 228 -36.07 14.12 9.55
N PRO A 229 -36.20 14.55 10.83
CA PRO A 229 -35.06 14.79 11.72
C PRO A 229 -34.17 13.57 11.90
N THR A 230 -34.78 12.38 12.07
CA THR A 230 -34.06 11.12 12.25
C THR A 230 -33.27 10.74 11.00
N LEU A 231 -33.87 10.90 9.83
CA LEU A 231 -33.23 10.61 8.54
C LEU A 231 -32.09 11.59 8.25
N LEU A 232 -32.29 12.90 8.52
CA LEU A 232 -31.26 13.92 8.40
C LEU A 232 -30.03 13.56 9.24
N ARG A 233 -30.23 13.24 10.52
CA ARG A 233 -29.17 12.84 11.44
C ARG A 233 -28.44 11.58 10.95
N ALA A 234 -29.18 10.54 10.55
CA ALA A 234 -28.59 9.28 10.12
C ALA A 234 -27.69 9.46 8.89
N ARG A 235 -28.15 10.21 7.88
CA ARG A 235 -27.40 10.45 6.64
C ARG A 235 -26.18 11.32 6.85
N ILE A 236 -26.30 12.40 7.64
CA ILE A 236 -25.15 13.25 8.01
C ILE A 236 -24.12 12.44 8.81
N GLY A 237 -24.56 11.66 9.78
CA GLY A 237 -23.69 10.80 10.57
C GLY A 237 -22.92 9.83 9.70
N ALA A 238 -23.59 9.13 8.78
CA ALA A 238 -22.94 8.19 7.86
C ALA A 238 -21.94 8.89 6.92
N CYS A 239 -22.26 10.08 6.40
CA CYS A 239 -21.35 10.83 5.55
C CYS A 239 -20.10 11.32 6.30
N LEU A 240 -20.27 11.81 7.54
CA LEU A 240 -19.15 12.26 8.37
C LEU A 240 -18.26 11.09 8.82
N GLU A 241 -18.84 9.97 9.20
CA GLU A 241 -18.10 8.76 9.55
C GLU A 241 -17.28 8.25 8.35
N LYS A 242 -17.90 8.17 7.18
CA LYS A 242 -17.21 7.77 5.95
C LYS A 242 -16.07 8.72 5.59
N LYS A 243 -16.27 10.04 5.76
CA LYS A 243 -15.20 11.02 5.56
C LYS A 243 -14.06 10.83 6.57
N ALA A 244 -14.38 10.69 7.85
CA ALA A 244 -13.37 10.49 8.90
C ALA A 244 -12.52 9.23 8.64
N LEU A 245 -13.14 8.13 8.20
CA LEU A 245 -12.42 6.91 7.82
C LEU A 245 -11.50 7.11 6.61
N ARG A 246 -11.95 7.84 5.58
CA ARG A 246 -11.11 8.17 4.42
C ARG A 246 -9.92 9.06 4.79
N ASP A 247 -10.14 10.08 5.63
CA ASP A 247 -9.08 10.98 6.08
C ASP A 247 -8.03 10.21 6.90
N GLN A 248 -8.48 9.32 7.79
CA GLN A 248 -7.60 8.44 8.57
C GLN A 248 -6.79 7.48 7.69
N GLU A 249 -7.42 6.87 6.68
CA GLU A 249 -6.73 6.01 5.71
C GLU A 249 -5.62 6.77 4.98
N GLN A 250 -5.91 8.00 4.52
CA GLN A 250 -4.90 8.84 3.84
C GLN A 250 -3.73 9.19 4.75
N GLU A 251 -3.98 9.51 6.02
CA GLU A 251 -2.94 9.78 7.02
C GLU A 251 -2.07 8.55 7.27
N TYR A 252 -2.68 7.36 7.39
CA TYR A 252 -1.92 6.11 7.53
C TYR A 252 -1.06 5.82 6.31
N LEU A 253 -1.59 5.98 5.10
CA LEU A 253 -0.82 5.75 3.87
C LEU A 253 0.37 6.71 3.78
N ALA A 254 0.19 8.00 4.08
CA ALA A 254 1.27 8.99 4.10
C ALA A 254 2.35 8.65 5.15
N THR A 255 1.94 8.17 6.33
CA THR A 255 2.83 7.73 7.40
C THR A 255 3.63 6.49 7.01
N ILE A 256 2.97 5.50 6.39
CA ILE A 256 3.61 4.28 5.89
C ILE A 256 4.65 4.64 4.83
N GLU A 257 4.29 5.46 3.84
CA GLU A 257 5.19 5.88 2.78
C GLU A 257 6.44 6.63 3.33
N THR A 258 6.23 7.53 4.28
CA THR A 258 7.32 8.27 4.92
C THR A 258 8.24 7.33 5.69
N THR A 259 7.67 6.37 6.43
CA THR A 259 8.43 5.39 7.20
C THR A 259 9.22 4.44 6.30
N GLN A 260 8.61 3.97 5.21
CA GLN A 260 9.29 3.14 4.21
C GLN A 260 10.48 3.85 3.57
N LYS A 261 10.30 5.12 3.18
CA LYS A 261 11.40 5.95 2.62
C LYS A 261 12.55 6.12 3.60
N ARG A 262 12.24 6.29 4.90
CA ARG A 262 13.26 6.41 5.94
C ARG A 262 14.02 5.09 6.12
N LEU A 263 13.30 3.97 6.29
CA LEU A 263 13.92 2.65 6.46
C LEU A 263 14.80 2.27 5.28
N LYS A 264 14.35 2.56 4.06
CA LYS A 264 15.14 2.30 2.87
C LYS A 264 16.47 3.06 2.87
N ARG A 265 16.46 4.35 3.26
CA ARG A 265 17.70 5.14 3.37
C ARG A 265 18.64 4.57 4.44
N GLU A 266 18.11 4.18 5.60
CA GLU A 266 18.93 3.58 6.66
C GLU A 266 19.58 2.26 6.19
N LEU A 267 18.86 1.44 5.41
CA LEU A 267 19.41 0.23 4.80
C LEU A 267 20.44 0.53 3.71
N ASP A 268 20.20 1.51 2.84
CA ASP A 268 21.14 1.94 1.81
C ASP A 268 22.48 2.44 2.43
N ASP A 269 22.39 3.19 3.53
CA ASP A 269 23.57 3.67 4.28
C ASP A 269 24.34 2.48 4.89
N ALA A 270 23.64 1.51 5.49
CA ALA A 270 24.24 0.30 6.02
C ALA A 270 24.92 -0.55 4.92
N THR A 271 24.28 -0.72 3.78
CA THR A 271 24.83 -1.41 2.61
C THR A 271 26.11 -0.75 2.12
N THR A 272 26.11 0.57 2.04
CA THR A 272 27.30 1.34 1.65
C THR A 272 28.45 1.10 2.65
N TYR A 273 28.16 1.09 3.93
CA TYR A 273 29.16 0.79 4.97
C TYR A 273 29.73 -0.64 4.84
N VAL A 274 28.86 -1.64 4.70
CA VAL A 274 29.29 -3.06 4.55
C VAL A 274 30.19 -3.22 3.33
N ARG A 275 29.78 -2.65 2.18
CA ARG A 275 30.60 -2.66 0.96
C ARG A 275 31.98 -1.99 1.16
N SER A 276 32.05 -0.93 1.93
CA SER A 276 33.32 -0.24 2.23
C SER A 276 34.32 -1.05 3.03
N ILE A 277 33.87 -2.13 3.67
CA ILE A 277 34.73 -3.05 4.44
C ILE A 277 35.39 -4.09 3.52
N LEU A 278 34.76 -4.43 2.38
CA LEU A 278 35.36 -5.33 1.40
C LEU A 278 36.63 -4.69 0.81
N PRO A 279 37.65 -5.49 0.52
CA PRO A 279 38.90 -4.96 -0.01
C PRO A 279 38.72 -4.46 -1.45
N GLU A 280 39.47 -3.44 -1.83
CA GLU A 280 39.54 -2.95 -3.20
C GLU A 280 40.28 -3.98 -4.09
N PRO A 281 39.91 -4.13 -5.40
CA PRO A 281 40.68 -4.97 -6.32
C PRO A 281 42.14 -4.58 -6.37
N GLU A 282 43.05 -5.56 -6.37
CA GLU A 282 44.49 -5.34 -6.39
C GLU A 282 45.10 -5.73 -7.76
N THR A 283 46.13 -5.00 -8.17
CA THR A 283 46.87 -5.30 -9.40
C THR A 283 48.25 -5.88 -9.13
N LYS A 284 48.79 -5.70 -7.94
CA LYS A 284 50.16 -6.15 -7.55
C LYS A 284 50.18 -6.51 -6.06
N PRO A 285 51.01 -7.47 -5.62
CA PRO A 285 51.82 -8.34 -6.47
C PRO A 285 51.03 -9.45 -7.15
N TYR A 286 49.85 -9.77 -6.64
CA TYR A 286 48.91 -10.73 -7.22
C TYR A 286 47.69 -9.99 -7.70
N PRO A 287 47.37 -9.98 -9.04
CA PRO A 287 46.12 -9.41 -9.52
C PRO A 287 44.91 -10.13 -8.87
N ILE A 288 44.05 -9.35 -8.26
CA ILE A 288 42.83 -9.83 -7.59
C ILE A 288 41.67 -8.99 -8.07
N ASP A 289 40.65 -9.64 -8.54
CA ASP A 289 39.36 -9.05 -8.85
C ASP A 289 38.23 -9.93 -8.28
N TRP A 290 37.06 -9.35 -8.16
CA TRP A 290 35.92 -10.03 -7.55
C TRP A 290 34.60 -9.48 -8.05
N VAL A 291 33.55 -10.28 -7.91
CA VAL A 291 32.17 -9.88 -8.04
C VAL A 291 31.44 -10.20 -6.75
N TYR A 292 30.61 -9.26 -6.32
CA TYR A 292 29.76 -9.39 -5.15
C TYR A 292 28.39 -8.81 -5.43
N THR A 293 27.35 -9.64 -5.40
CA THR A 293 25.95 -9.25 -5.60
C THR A 293 25.12 -9.87 -4.47
N PRO A 294 24.70 -9.09 -3.50
CA PRO A 294 23.86 -9.60 -2.42
C PRO A 294 22.45 -9.94 -2.93
N SER A 295 21.84 -10.98 -2.36
CA SER A 295 20.49 -11.44 -2.64
C SER A 295 19.40 -10.47 -2.17
N THR A 296 19.71 -9.73 -1.11
CA THR A 296 18.88 -8.65 -0.55
C THR A 296 19.71 -7.37 -0.46
N GLU A 297 19.19 -6.32 0.20
CA GLU A 297 19.93 -5.08 0.43
C GLU A 297 21.26 -5.32 1.14
N LEU A 298 21.32 -6.34 2.06
CA LEU A 298 22.51 -6.69 2.85
C LEU A 298 22.73 -8.19 2.79
N GLY A 299 23.88 -8.60 2.24
CA GLY A 299 24.31 -10.00 2.16
C GLY A 299 25.00 -10.50 3.43
N GLY A 300 24.99 -11.83 3.61
CA GLY A 300 25.75 -12.56 4.60
C GLY A 300 27.19 -12.86 4.17
N ASP A 301 27.43 -12.86 2.86
CA ASP A 301 28.75 -13.11 2.29
C ASP A 301 29.74 -11.99 2.58
N ALA A 302 30.99 -12.39 2.82
CA ALA A 302 32.08 -11.45 2.89
C ALA A 302 33.41 -12.13 2.63
N PHE A 303 34.37 -11.40 2.06
CA PHE A 303 35.69 -11.92 1.72
C PHE A 303 36.79 -10.93 2.06
N GLY A 304 38.00 -11.42 2.08
CA GLY A 304 39.14 -10.57 2.30
C GLY A 304 40.45 -11.24 1.89
N TYR A 305 41.46 -10.39 1.75
CA TYR A 305 42.82 -10.79 1.50
C TYR A 305 43.80 -9.75 2.05
N HIS A 306 44.92 -10.21 2.59
CA HIS A 306 45.95 -9.34 3.16
C HIS A 306 47.26 -10.08 3.36
N TRP A 307 48.35 -9.35 3.46
CA TRP A 307 49.62 -9.88 3.86
C TRP A 307 49.67 -10.08 5.40
N ILE A 308 49.94 -11.32 5.83
CA ILE A 308 50.21 -11.63 7.25
C ILE A 308 51.59 -11.13 7.63
N ASP A 309 52.57 -11.39 6.75
CA ASP A 309 53.97 -10.94 6.81
C ASP A 309 54.53 -10.81 5.37
N ASP A 310 55.86 -10.58 5.23
CA ASP A 310 56.49 -10.37 3.92
C ASP A 310 56.45 -11.61 2.97
N ASP A 311 56.14 -12.81 3.52
CA ASP A 311 56.16 -14.09 2.78
C ASP A 311 54.80 -14.78 2.72
N HIS A 312 53.82 -14.43 3.63
CA HIS A 312 52.55 -15.14 3.74
C HIS A 312 51.37 -14.21 3.38
N PHE A 313 50.59 -14.63 2.37
CA PHE A 313 49.41 -13.92 1.90
C PHE A 313 48.13 -14.71 2.24
N ALA A 314 47.25 -14.14 3.05
CA ALA A 314 45.96 -14.72 3.40
C ALA A 314 44.87 -14.34 2.43
N MET A 315 43.97 -15.28 2.15
CA MET A 315 42.75 -15.09 1.35
C MET A 315 41.62 -15.89 1.99
N TYR A 316 40.44 -15.33 2.05
CA TYR A 316 39.30 -16.00 2.66
C TYR A 316 37.97 -15.49 2.08
N LEU A 317 36.98 -16.38 2.12
CA LEU A 317 35.58 -16.08 1.89
C LEU A 317 34.75 -16.79 2.92
N LEU A 318 33.81 -16.08 3.50
CA LEU A 318 32.83 -16.60 4.44
C LEU A 318 31.44 -16.30 3.94
N ASP A 319 30.51 -17.17 4.27
CA ASP A 319 29.10 -17.04 4.00
C ASP A 319 28.31 -17.36 5.28
N VAL A 320 27.49 -16.40 5.72
CA VAL A 320 26.69 -16.51 6.95
C VAL A 320 25.31 -17.04 6.61
N CYS A 321 24.89 -18.11 7.30
CA CYS A 321 23.57 -18.68 7.12
C CYS A 321 22.45 -17.64 7.23
N GLY A 322 21.62 -17.52 6.19
CA GLY A 322 20.54 -16.55 6.08
C GLY A 322 21.00 -15.19 5.53
N HIS A 323 20.10 -14.24 5.45
CA HIS A 323 20.32 -12.96 4.79
C HIS A 323 19.88 -11.76 5.64
N GLY A 324 20.24 -10.55 5.19
CA GLY A 324 19.83 -9.30 5.81
C GLY A 324 20.76 -8.82 6.93
N VAL A 325 20.27 -7.87 7.74
CA VAL A 325 21.09 -7.10 8.70
C VAL A 325 21.84 -7.98 9.69
N GLY A 326 21.21 -9.05 10.21
CA GLY A 326 21.83 -9.95 11.18
C GLY A 326 23.05 -10.69 10.62
N ALA A 327 22.89 -11.31 9.45
CA ALA A 327 23.94 -12.03 8.74
C ALA A 327 25.10 -11.08 8.38
N SER A 328 24.79 -9.91 7.80
CA SER A 328 25.79 -8.89 7.49
C SER A 328 26.60 -8.41 8.70
N LEU A 329 25.97 -8.20 9.84
CA LEU A 329 26.69 -7.79 11.06
C LEU A 329 27.64 -8.87 11.55
N LEU A 330 27.25 -10.15 11.45
CA LEU A 330 28.11 -11.27 11.81
C LEU A 330 29.28 -11.39 10.84
N SER A 331 29.05 -11.26 9.53
CA SER A 331 30.11 -11.30 8.52
C SER A 331 31.12 -10.15 8.71
N VAL A 332 30.66 -8.94 8.98
CA VAL A 332 31.50 -7.79 9.31
C VAL A 332 32.33 -8.03 10.56
N ALA A 333 31.75 -8.61 11.61
CA ALA A 333 32.48 -8.95 12.85
C ALA A 333 33.58 -9.97 12.58
N ALA A 334 33.28 -11.05 11.85
CA ALA A 334 34.24 -12.10 11.50
C ALA A 334 35.39 -11.55 10.63
N ILE A 335 35.09 -10.76 9.58
CA ILE A 335 36.13 -10.12 8.75
C ILE A 335 37.05 -9.22 9.58
N ASN A 336 36.50 -8.38 10.44
CA ASN A 336 37.30 -7.46 11.25
C ASN A 336 38.26 -8.22 12.18
N VAL A 337 37.80 -9.34 12.75
CA VAL A 337 38.64 -10.22 13.57
C VAL A 337 39.78 -10.81 12.76
N MET A 338 39.54 -11.31 11.56
CA MET A 338 40.55 -11.91 10.68
C MET A 338 41.52 -10.85 10.16
N ARG A 339 41.02 -9.72 9.64
CA ARG A 339 41.85 -8.66 9.07
C ARG A 339 42.79 -7.98 10.08
N ASN A 340 42.33 -7.81 11.33
CA ASN A 340 43.13 -7.17 12.37
C ASN A 340 44.03 -8.14 13.14
N GLY A 341 43.97 -9.43 12.81
CA GLY A 341 44.71 -10.44 13.54
C GLY A 341 44.34 -10.49 15.03
N SER A 342 43.09 -10.20 15.39
CA SER A 342 42.68 -9.94 16.76
C SER A 342 42.31 -11.19 17.57
N ILE A 343 42.70 -12.38 17.11
CA ILE A 343 42.50 -13.64 17.84
C ILE A 343 43.72 -13.95 18.69
N ALA A 344 43.53 -13.91 20.00
CA ALA A 344 44.64 -14.15 20.94
C ALA A 344 45.29 -15.54 20.75
N GLN A 345 46.62 -15.61 20.80
CA GLN A 345 47.38 -16.84 20.69
C GLN A 345 47.10 -17.65 19.39
N THR A 346 46.90 -17.00 18.30
CA THR A 346 46.61 -17.62 16.98
C THR A 346 47.71 -17.27 16.00
N ASP A 347 48.29 -18.29 15.36
CA ASP A 347 49.15 -18.08 14.19
C ASP A 347 48.25 -18.03 12.92
N PHE A 348 48.11 -16.84 12.35
CA PHE A 348 47.30 -16.65 11.13
C PHE A 348 47.89 -17.32 9.87
N ARG A 349 49.14 -17.83 9.93
CA ARG A 349 49.73 -18.66 8.88
C ARG A 349 49.27 -20.12 8.92
N ASP A 350 48.62 -20.53 10.02
CA ASP A 350 48.03 -21.86 10.20
C ASP A 350 46.47 -21.80 10.03
N PRO A 351 45.94 -22.15 8.85
CA PRO A 351 44.50 -22.15 8.60
C PRO A 351 43.69 -23.01 9.58
N ALA A 352 44.23 -24.13 10.01
CA ALA A 352 43.53 -25.03 10.96
C ALA A 352 43.34 -24.36 12.32
N GLN A 353 44.35 -23.66 12.79
CA GLN A 353 44.32 -22.95 14.05
C GLN A 353 43.35 -21.74 13.99
N VAL A 354 43.34 -21.00 12.84
CA VAL A 354 42.43 -19.88 12.63
C VAL A 354 40.97 -20.34 12.70
N LEU A 355 40.60 -21.39 11.95
CA LEU A 355 39.22 -21.88 11.94
C LEU A 355 38.81 -22.41 13.33
N THR A 356 39.67 -23.16 14.01
CA THR A 356 39.38 -23.69 15.36
C THR A 356 39.12 -22.55 16.36
N ARG A 357 39.88 -21.47 16.28
CA ARG A 357 39.69 -20.31 17.18
C ARG A 357 38.47 -19.49 16.83
N LEU A 358 38.22 -19.27 15.54
CA LEU A 358 36.99 -18.61 15.07
C LEU A 358 35.74 -19.39 15.50
N ASN A 359 35.75 -20.71 15.35
CA ASN A 359 34.65 -21.56 15.77
C ASN A 359 34.24 -21.32 17.23
N ASN A 360 35.23 -21.35 18.16
CA ASN A 360 34.94 -21.13 19.57
C ASN A 360 34.57 -19.68 19.92
N MET A 361 34.98 -18.72 19.10
CA MET A 361 34.62 -17.29 19.25
C MET A 361 33.21 -17.00 18.83
N PHE A 362 32.71 -17.61 17.72
CA PHE A 362 31.44 -17.35 17.08
C PHE A 362 30.42 -18.48 17.23
N LEU A 363 30.30 -19.07 18.44
CA LEU A 363 29.30 -20.11 18.68
C LEU A 363 27.89 -19.63 18.41
N MET A 364 27.12 -20.38 17.63
CA MET A 364 25.75 -20.03 17.18
C MET A 364 24.82 -19.71 18.34
N GLU A 365 24.98 -20.35 19.49
CA GLU A 365 24.17 -20.07 20.69
C GLU A 365 24.32 -18.62 21.20
N ARG A 366 25.44 -17.96 20.88
CA ARG A 366 25.74 -16.55 21.22
C ARG A 366 25.51 -15.60 20.07
N GLN A 367 25.14 -16.12 18.88
CA GLN A 367 24.98 -15.38 17.63
C GLN A 367 23.56 -15.54 17.08
N ASN A 368 22.54 -15.54 17.91
CA ASN A 368 21.12 -15.71 17.49
C ASN A 368 20.89 -16.94 16.61
N ASN A 369 21.56 -18.07 16.92
CA ASN A 369 21.56 -19.30 16.15
C ASN A 369 22.14 -19.18 14.73
N MET A 370 22.88 -18.13 14.44
CA MET A 370 23.61 -18.00 13.18
C MET A 370 24.99 -18.66 13.28
N TYR A 371 25.38 -19.26 12.20
CA TYR A 371 26.71 -19.84 11.95
C TYR A 371 27.17 -19.40 10.56
N PHE A 372 28.39 -19.67 10.19
CA PHE A 372 28.86 -19.34 8.84
C PHE A 372 29.79 -20.42 8.30
N THR A 373 29.84 -20.53 6.99
CA THR A 373 30.83 -21.31 6.28
C THR A 373 32.06 -20.44 6.05
N LEU A 374 33.24 -21.03 5.97
CA LEU A 374 34.49 -20.31 5.76
C LEU A 374 35.50 -21.18 5.00
N TRP A 375 36.04 -20.64 3.92
CA TRP A 375 37.30 -21.09 3.36
C TRP A 375 38.40 -20.09 3.67
N TYR A 376 39.55 -20.55 4.23
CA TYR A 376 40.69 -19.73 4.58
C TYR A 376 41.96 -20.36 4.03
N GLY A 377 42.70 -19.63 3.18
CA GLY A 377 43.93 -20.07 2.55
C GLY A 377 45.07 -19.10 2.79
N VAL A 378 46.29 -19.64 2.98
CA VAL A 378 47.54 -18.89 3.14
C VAL A 378 48.54 -19.34 2.08
N PHE A 379 48.88 -18.44 1.19
CA PHE A 379 49.90 -18.66 0.17
C PHE A 379 51.26 -18.20 0.68
N GLN A 380 52.24 -19.11 0.68
CA GLN A 380 53.62 -18.79 0.99
C GLN A 380 54.42 -18.52 -0.30
N LYS A 381 54.82 -17.26 -0.48
CA LYS A 381 55.49 -16.78 -1.66
C LYS A 381 56.82 -17.49 -1.95
N SER A 382 57.70 -17.65 -0.94
CA SER A 382 59.02 -18.23 -1.07
C SER A 382 59.05 -19.71 -1.48
N THR A 383 58.04 -20.48 -1.05
CA THR A 383 57.92 -21.92 -1.32
C THR A 383 56.84 -22.23 -2.37
N ARG A 384 56.06 -21.24 -2.76
CA ARG A 384 54.90 -21.39 -3.63
C ARG A 384 53.92 -22.49 -3.14
N LYS A 385 53.69 -22.55 -1.86
CA LYS A 385 52.77 -23.48 -1.24
C LYS A 385 51.52 -22.72 -0.78
N LEU A 386 50.36 -23.30 -1.06
CA LEU A 386 49.09 -22.84 -0.53
C LEU A 386 48.59 -23.84 0.52
N THR A 387 48.54 -23.38 1.76
CA THR A 387 47.92 -24.15 2.88
C THR A 387 46.52 -23.60 3.12
N PHE A 388 45.51 -24.46 3.20
CA PHE A 388 44.14 -24.07 3.36
C PHE A 388 43.35 -24.96 4.30
N SER A 389 42.23 -24.41 4.81
CA SER A 389 41.26 -25.12 5.63
C SER A 389 39.85 -24.66 5.21
N GLY A 390 38.84 -25.53 5.44
CA GLY A 390 37.44 -25.22 5.18
C GLY A 390 36.57 -25.59 6.36
N GLY A 391 35.59 -24.76 6.67
CA GLY A 391 34.56 -24.99 7.67
C GLY A 391 33.17 -24.93 7.02
N GLY A 392 32.70 -26.06 6.46
CA GLY A 392 31.40 -26.12 5.76
C GLY A 392 31.32 -25.42 4.43
N HIS A 393 32.37 -24.78 3.98
CA HIS A 393 32.39 -23.95 2.76
C HIS A 393 32.64 -24.79 1.50
N PRO A 394 32.09 -24.39 0.34
CA PRO A 394 32.41 -24.97 -0.96
C PRO A 394 33.90 -25.05 -1.26
N PRO A 395 34.32 -25.95 -2.17
CA PRO A 395 35.73 -26.01 -2.59
C PRO A 395 36.12 -24.74 -3.35
N SER A 396 37.31 -24.20 -3.08
CA SER A 396 37.93 -23.25 -3.98
C SER A 396 38.57 -23.98 -5.16
N LEU A 397 38.59 -23.32 -6.31
CA LEU A 397 39.00 -23.89 -7.59
C LEU A 397 40.39 -23.39 -7.98
N LEU A 398 41.39 -24.27 -8.02
CA LEU A 398 42.75 -23.95 -8.46
C LEU A 398 42.96 -24.46 -9.88
N TYR A 399 43.12 -23.54 -10.82
CA TYR A 399 43.47 -23.84 -12.19
C TYR A 399 44.95 -23.67 -12.41
N THR A 400 45.55 -24.69 -13.02
CA THR A 400 47.01 -24.81 -13.25
C THR A 400 47.25 -25.33 -14.69
N GLY A 401 48.49 -25.49 -15.09
CA GLY A 401 48.88 -26.02 -16.43
C GLY A 401 48.89 -24.94 -17.50
N ASP A 402 48.59 -25.31 -18.75
CA ASP A 402 48.58 -24.39 -19.86
C ASP A 402 47.26 -23.62 -19.90
N ILE A 403 47.16 -22.59 -19.04
CA ILE A 403 45.96 -21.78 -18.90
C ILE A 403 45.68 -20.97 -20.16
N ASP A 404 46.69 -20.41 -20.79
CA ASP A 404 46.60 -19.58 -22.00
C ASP A 404 46.49 -20.42 -23.29
N GLY A 405 46.98 -21.66 -23.30
CA GLY A 405 46.94 -22.59 -24.46
C GLY A 405 45.71 -23.47 -24.52
N GLY A 406 44.84 -23.45 -23.52
CA GLY A 406 43.47 -23.98 -23.61
C GLY A 406 43.16 -25.32 -22.91
N GLU A 407 44.12 -25.91 -22.20
CA GLU A 407 43.84 -27.11 -21.37
C GLU A 407 44.25 -26.91 -19.90
N PRO A 408 43.53 -26.06 -19.13
CA PRO A 408 43.81 -25.88 -17.71
C PRO A 408 43.44 -27.16 -16.93
N VAL A 409 44.28 -27.51 -15.97
CA VAL A 409 44.03 -28.57 -15.00
C VAL A 409 43.33 -27.97 -13.78
N LEU A 410 42.15 -28.46 -13.47
CA LEU A 410 41.41 -28.06 -12.32
C LEU A 410 41.76 -28.96 -11.10
N GLN A 411 42.06 -28.35 -9.98
CA GLN A 411 42.15 -28.98 -8.69
C GLN A 411 41.17 -28.31 -7.73
N GLU A 412 40.23 -29.08 -7.17
CA GLU A 412 39.34 -28.58 -6.13
C GLU A 412 40.07 -28.60 -4.78
N LEU A 413 40.09 -27.43 -4.14
CA LEU A 413 40.72 -27.26 -2.81
C LEU A 413 39.63 -27.40 -1.75
N HIS A 414 39.20 -28.64 -1.57
CA HIS A 414 38.18 -29.00 -0.58
C HIS A 414 38.81 -29.56 0.69
N ARG A 415 38.32 -29.07 1.83
CA ARG A 415 38.57 -29.66 3.15
C ARG A 415 37.24 -29.69 3.89
N GLY A 416 36.66 -30.85 4.03
CA GLY A 416 35.45 -31.03 4.79
C GLY A 416 35.61 -30.57 6.25
N GLY A 417 34.57 -30.03 6.82
CA GLY A 417 34.48 -29.56 8.18
C GLY A 417 33.05 -29.10 8.51
N LEU A 418 32.71 -28.94 9.77
CA LEU A 418 31.46 -28.32 10.17
C LEU A 418 31.53 -26.81 9.93
N PRO A 419 30.40 -26.15 9.68
CA PRO A 419 30.34 -24.68 9.67
C PRO A 419 30.89 -24.09 10.99
N ILE A 420 31.45 -22.90 10.89
CA ILE A 420 32.04 -22.19 12.03
C ILE A 420 30.92 -21.76 12.99
N GLY A 421 31.09 -22.12 14.26
CA GLY A 421 30.12 -21.82 15.33
C GLY A 421 29.03 -22.87 15.51
N ALA A 422 28.95 -23.89 14.66
CA ALA A 422 27.91 -24.93 14.76
C ALA A 422 28.02 -25.78 16.02
N LEU A 423 29.23 -26.12 16.43
CA LEU A 423 29.52 -26.91 17.64
C LEU A 423 30.81 -26.40 18.32
N GLU A 424 30.84 -26.43 19.63
CA GLU A 424 32.04 -26.06 20.42
C GLU A 424 33.16 -27.09 20.22
N ASP A 425 34.43 -26.65 20.32
CA ASP A 425 35.64 -27.46 20.31
C ASP A 425 35.83 -28.40 19.09
N VAL A 426 35.29 -28.00 17.92
CA VAL A 426 35.53 -28.72 16.67
C VAL A 426 36.97 -28.50 16.21
N PRO A 427 37.76 -29.57 16.01
CA PRO A 427 39.10 -29.45 15.43
C PRO A 427 39.01 -29.34 13.92
N TYR A 428 39.60 -28.30 13.33
CA TYR A 428 39.78 -28.19 11.88
C TYR A 428 41.17 -28.69 11.47
N GLY A 429 41.26 -29.23 10.27
CA GLY A 429 42.53 -29.63 9.67
C GLY A 429 42.92 -28.73 8.51
N ALA A 430 44.18 -28.78 8.12
CA ALA A 430 44.65 -28.06 6.93
C ALA A 430 45.23 -29.02 5.89
N ASN A 431 45.14 -28.65 4.60
CA ASN A 431 45.83 -29.29 3.49
C ASN A 431 46.78 -28.30 2.86
N THR A 432 47.87 -28.83 2.23
CA THR A 432 48.84 -28.00 1.51
C THR A 432 49.00 -28.51 0.08
N VAL A 433 49.04 -27.60 -0.87
CA VAL A 433 49.25 -27.89 -2.30
C VAL A 433 50.40 -27.03 -2.81
N ASP A 434 51.12 -27.54 -3.82
CA ASP A 434 52.10 -26.76 -4.57
C ASP A 434 51.39 -25.93 -5.63
N VAL A 435 51.72 -24.64 -5.75
CA VAL A 435 51.09 -23.72 -6.66
C VAL A 435 52.08 -23.34 -7.78
N PRO A 436 51.96 -23.86 -8.99
CA PRO A 436 52.79 -23.44 -10.13
C PRO A 436 52.71 -21.94 -10.42
N ALA A 437 53.67 -21.42 -11.20
CA ALA A 437 53.56 -20.06 -11.72
C ALA A 437 52.29 -19.93 -12.56
N ASP A 438 51.71 -18.72 -12.59
CA ASP A 438 50.51 -18.38 -13.36
C ASP A 438 49.23 -19.12 -13.03
N ALA A 439 49.16 -19.74 -11.86
CA ALA A 439 47.95 -20.39 -11.38
C ALA A 439 46.82 -19.34 -11.14
N ARG A 440 45.57 -19.77 -11.36
CA ARG A 440 44.38 -18.99 -11.06
C ARG A 440 43.57 -19.67 -9.94
N LEU A 441 43.39 -18.96 -8.87
CA LEU A 441 42.55 -19.43 -7.74
C LEU A 441 41.22 -18.68 -7.79
N LEU A 442 40.12 -19.43 -7.77
CA LEU A 442 38.77 -18.92 -7.64
C LEU A 442 38.22 -19.38 -6.29
N ILE A 443 37.79 -18.41 -5.46
CA ILE A 443 37.14 -18.64 -4.19
C ILE A 443 35.69 -18.19 -4.39
N LEU A 444 34.71 -19.05 -4.09
CA LEU A 444 33.32 -18.83 -4.44
C LEU A 444 32.38 -19.35 -3.34
N CYS A 445 31.23 -18.68 -3.16
CA CYS A 445 30.13 -19.16 -2.32
C CYS A 445 29.22 -20.11 -3.11
N ASP A 446 28.27 -20.77 -2.43
CA ASP A 446 27.31 -21.70 -3.04
C ASP A 446 26.30 -20.97 -3.93
N GLY A 447 25.90 -19.73 -3.63
CA GLY A 447 25.03 -18.92 -4.50
C GLY A 447 25.58 -18.66 -5.90
N THR A 448 26.87 -19.01 -6.20
CA THR A 448 27.43 -18.94 -7.55
C THR A 448 27.05 -20.12 -8.43
N TYR A 449 26.62 -21.25 -7.87
CA TYR A 449 26.27 -22.47 -8.61
C TYR A 449 24.95 -23.13 -8.13
N GLU A 450 24.41 -22.80 -6.97
CA GLU A 450 23.10 -23.25 -6.51
C GLU A 450 21.99 -22.43 -7.18
N ILE A 451 21.96 -22.43 -8.50
CA ILE A 451 21.06 -21.65 -9.33
C ILE A 451 20.08 -22.58 -10.03
N GLU A 452 18.78 -22.30 -9.87
CA GLU A 452 17.75 -23.03 -10.59
C GLU A 452 17.79 -22.77 -12.10
N LEU A 453 17.75 -23.85 -12.89
CA LEU A 453 17.71 -23.77 -14.35
C LEU A 453 16.27 -23.65 -14.85
N PRO A 454 16.00 -22.90 -15.93
CA PRO A 454 14.65 -22.72 -16.49
C PRO A 454 13.95 -24.03 -16.89
N GLU A 455 14.71 -25.07 -17.20
CA GLU A 455 14.20 -26.41 -17.58
C GLU A 455 14.01 -27.33 -16.36
N GLY A 456 14.28 -26.84 -15.17
CA GLY A 456 14.29 -27.58 -13.89
C GLY A 456 15.66 -28.20 -13.59
N GLY A 457 15.95 -28.35 -12.30
CA GLY A 457 17.23 -28.78 -11.78
C GLY A 457 18.16 -27.61 -11.42
N MET A 458 19.33 -27.94 -10.83
CA MET A 458 20.31 -26.98 -10.39
C MET A 458 21.51 -26.95 -11.36
N LEU A 459 22.10 -25.78 -11.53
CA LEU A 459 23.35 -25.63 -12.32
C LEU A 459 24.46 -26.50 -11.76
N GLY A 460 24.66 -26.43 -10.43
CA GLY A 460 25.70 -27.18 -9.73
C GLY A 460 27.14 -26.71 -10.02
N LEU A 461 28.05 -27.13 -9.15
CA LEU A 461 29.47 -26.79 -9.29
C LEU A 461 30.07 -27.32 -10.60
N ASP A 462 29.66 -28.49 -11.06
CA ASP A 462 30.13 -29.09 -12.32
C ASP A 462 29.76 -28.19 -13.51
N GLY A 463 28.52 -27.70 -13.59
CA GLY A 463 28.10 -26.79 -14.65
C GLY A 463 28.87 -25.48 -14.66
N LEU A 464 29.09 -24.91 -13.47
CA LEU A 464 29.92 -23.70 -13.34
C LEU A 464 31.37 -23.93 -13.76
N THR A 465 32.00 -25.02 -13.34
CA THR A 465 33.40 -25.35 -13.69
C THR A 465 33.57 -25.62 -15.18
N GLU A 466 32.57 -26.26 -15.81
CA GLU A 466 32.55 -26.48 -17.25
C GLU A 466 32.49 -25.17 -18.05
N PHE A 467 31.72 -24.19 -17.57
CA PHE A 467 31.68 -22.85 -18.15
C PHE A 467 33.00 -22.09 -17.98
N ILE A 468 33.62 -22.15 -16.79
CA ILE A 468 34.87 -21.44 -16.44
C ILE A 468 36.04 -21.99 -17.20
N ARG A 469 36.19 -23.30 -17.33
CA ARG A 469 37.39 -23.98 -17.88
C ARG A 469 37.94 -23.35 -19.16
N PRO A 470 37.18 -23.13 -20.23
CA PRO A 470 37.69 -22.53 -21.47
C PRO A 470 37.95 -21.01 -21.35
N ARG A 471 37.51 -20.37 -20.26
CA ARG A 471 37.50 -18.91 -20.07
C ARG A 471 38.39 -18.45 -18.92
N VAL A 472 39.09 -19.37 -18.24
CA VAL A 472 39.82 -19.05 -17.00
C VAL A 472 40.93 -18.01 -17.21
N ALA A 473 41.51 -17.92 -18.43
CA ALA A 473 42.47 -16.90 -18.81
C ALA A 473 41.83 -15.55 -19.14
N SER A 474 40.52 -15.51 -19.42
CA SER A 474 39.84 -14.29 -19.86
C SER A 474 39.89 -13.19 -18.80
N PRO A 475 40.27 -11.95 -19.18
CA PRO A 475 40.16 -10.81 -18.26
C PRO A 475 38.71 -10.49 -17.88
N THR A 476 37.74 -10.89 -18.71
CA THR A 476 36.30 -10.65 -18.51
C THR A 476 35.58 -11.80 -17.79
N LEU A 477 36.30 -12.81 -17.32
CA LEU A 477 35.71 -14.04 -16.75
C LEU A 477 34.58 -13.76 -15.73
N LEU A 478 34.80 -12.84 -14.80
CA LEU A 478 33.79 -12.54 -13.75
C LEU A 478 32.52 -11.91 -14.35
N THR A 479 32.69 -11.04 -15.32
CA THR A 479 31.56 -10.43 -16.06
C THR A 479 30.83 -11.50 -16.87
N ASP A 480 31.59 -12.35 -17.59
CA ASP A 480 31.04 -13.41 -18.43
C ASP A 480 30.21 -14.42 -17.57
N ILE A 481 30.68 -14.77 -16.37
CA ILE A 481 29.94 -15.63 -15.44
C ILE A 481 28.65 -14.93 -15.00
N THR A 482 28.73 -13.66 -14.59
CA THR A 482 27.57 -12.91 -14.13
C THR A 482 26.49 -12.77 -15.21
N GLU A 483 26.92 -12.44 -16.45
CA GLU A 483 26.00 -12.34 -17.58
C GLU A 483 25.40 -13.72 -17.94
N TRP A 484 26.19 -14.77 -17.91
CA TRP A 484 25.72 -16.12 -18.19
C TRP A 484 24.65 -16.58 -17.20
N ILE A 485 24.85 -16.33 -15.89
CA ILE A 485 23.89 -16.66 -14.84
C ILE A 485 22.59 -15.87 -15.01
N ARG A 486 22.67 -14.60 -15.39
CA ARG A 486 21.47 -13.80 -15.69
C ARG A 486 20.64 -14.37 -16.84
N THR A 487 21.22 -15.14 -17.75
CA THR A 487 20.43 -15.81 -18.79
C THR A 487 19.47 -16.85 -18.25
N PHE A 488 19.74 -17.41 -17.08
CA PHE A 488 18.88 -18.39 -16.39
C PHE A 488 17.90 -17.74 -15.43
N HIS A 489 18.40 -16.80 -14.61
CA HIS A 489 17.64 -16.18 -13.53
C HIS A 489 16.89 -14.90 -13.95
N GLY A 490 17.31 -14.24 -15.02
CA GLY A 490 16.81 -12.93 -15.43
C GLY A 490 17.38 -11.79 -14.60
N ASP A 491 16.69 -10.61 -14.62
CA ASP A 491 17.12 -9.38 -13.93
C ASP A 491 16.65 -9.28 -12.47
N GLY A 492 15.99 -10.32 -11.95
CA GLY A 492 15.52 -10.39 -10.56
C GLY A 492 16.65 -10.50 -9.53
N PRO A 493 16.36 -10.30 -8.23
CA PRO A 493 17.30 -10.60 -7.16
C PRO A 493 17.61 -12.11 -7.12
N LEU A 494 18.85 -12.47 -6.89
CA LEU A 494 19.26 -13.87 -6.72
C LEU A 494 18.66 -14.44 -5.42
N GLU A 495 18.52 -15.76 -5.34
CA GLU A 495 17.98 -16.44 -4.15
C GLU A 495 18.98 -16.40 -2.99
N ASP A 496 20.29 -16.42 -3.29
CA ASP A 496 21.36 -16.31 -2.33
C ASP A 496 22.42 -15.31 -2.79
N ASP A 497 23.33 -14.95 -1.88
CA ASP A 497 24.42 -14.03 -2.17
C ASP A 497 25.36 -14.62 -3.22
N PHE A 498 25.82 -13.78 -4.12
CA PHE A 498 26.72 -14.18 -5.20
C PHE A 498 28.09 -13.54 -5.01
N SER A 499 29.05 -14.33 -4.55
CA SER A 499 30.42 -13.89 -4.26
C SER A 499 31.46 -14.78 -4.92
N LEU A 500 32.31 -14.18 -5.73
CA LEU A 500 33.41 -14.86 -6.38
C LEU A 500 34.64 -13.98 -6.41
N VAL A 501 35.75 -14.49 -5.86
CA VAL A 501 37.04 -13.82 -5.83
C VAL A 501 38.02 -14.59 -6.72
N ARG A 502 38.64 -13.89 -7.67
CA ARG A 502 39.69 -14.44 -8.55
C ARG A 502 41.06 -13.90 -8.16
N VAL A 503 42.00 -14.78 -7.93
CA VAL A 503 43.40 -14.45 -7.58
C VAL A 503 44.34 -15.03 -8.62
N HIS A 504 45.18 -14.20 -9.20
CA HIS A 504 46.22 -14.63 -10.11
C HIS A 504 47.57 -14.76 -9.37
N LEU A 505 48.00 -16.02 -9.09
CA LEU A 505 49.21 -16.33 -8.39
C LEU A 505 50.41 -16.42 -9.35
N CYS A 506 50.84 -15.28 -9.87
CA CYS A 506 51.98 -15.18 -10.82
C CYS A 506 53.37 -15.40 -10.19
#